data_1e721db828dc176ccf0d86f0ffa64a35
#
_entry.id   1e721db828dc176ccf0d86f0ffa64a35
#
_cell.length_a   1.000
_cell.length_b   1.000
_cell.length_c   1.000
_cell.angle_alpha   90.00
_cell.angle_beta   90.00
_cell.angle_gamma   90.00
#
_symmetry.space_group_name_H-M   'P 1'
#
loop_
_entity.id
_entity.type
_entity.pdbx_description
1 polymer ?
#
loop_
_entity_poly.entity_id
_entity_poly.type
_entity_poly.pdbx_seq_one_letter_code
_entity_poly.pdbx_strand_id
1 'polypeptide(L)'
;MVNIRPFKAIRPIKNLAEKVASLPYDVLNSEEARELGDANKYSFLHIDKAEIDLDPAVSPYDPAVYKKAADNLEQFELDGWLGREANPAFYIYQLTMDGRPQTGLVVCTSIDDYTNGKIKKHELTREEKELDRIRHVDVCDANTSPIFLTYRGKEAINALVESWVNENEPEYDFESFHGVAHKVWAITDAHILEDLSAAFSEVPALYIADGHHRTESAVKVGLKRREEFPEAGPEAEFNFFLSVVFPEEQLEILDYNRVVNVPIEADFLSKVEASFDVEKVGKEAFKPEQPKQVGMYLDGNWYKLTAKSDVIPSDVIGQLDVSILQSQILTPIFGIEDIRRDNRIDFVGGIRGLEELTRLVDNGSHSVAFAMFPPTMDDLLGVADAAEIMPPKSTWFEPKLLSGLFVHDLESK
;
A
#
# COMPACT_ATOMS: atom_id res chain seq x y z
N MET A 1 -12.14 -19.99 6.17
CA MET A 1 -12.69 -18.71 6.59
C MET A 1 -11.59 -17.93 7.25
N VAL A 2 -11.56 -16.62 7.07
CA VAL A 2 -10.52 -15.78 7.65
C VAL A 2 -10.78 -15.54 9.14
N ASN A 3 -9.69 -15.29 9.88
CA ASN A 3 -9.74 -15.04 11.33
C ASN A 3 -9.24 -13.62 11.59
N ILE A 4 -10.17 -12.76 12.02
CA ILE A 4 -9.88 -11.41 12.51
C ILE A 4 -10.28 -11.30 13.98
N ARG A 5 -9.64 -10.40 14.70
CA ARG A 5 -10.05 -10.12 16.10
C ARG A 5 -9.91 -8.65 16.48
N PRO A 6 -10.70 -8.18 17.45
CA PRO A 6 -10.46 -6.90 18.10
C PRO A 6 -9.17 -6.93 18.92
N PHE A 7 -8.56 -5.78 19.14
CA PHE A 7 -7.29 -5.67 19.85
C PHE A 7 -7.21 -4.40 20.71
N LYS A 8 -6.29 -4.39 21.66
CA LYS A 8 -5.99 -3.23 22.50
C LYS A 8 -4.98 -2.34 21.79
N ALA A 9 -5.45 -1.39 21.02
CA ALA A 9 -4.55 -0.52 20.27
C ALA A 9 -3.78 0.42 21.21
N ILE A 10 -2.54 0.72 20.84
CA ILE A 10 -1.82 1.90 21.31
C ILE A 10 -2.14 3.00 20.27
N ARG A 11 -2.70 4.13 20.72
CA ARG A 11 -3.22 5.18 19.84
C ARG A 11 -2.87 6.59 20.35
N PRO A 12 -2.80 7.59 19.46
CA PRO A 12 -2.67 8.98 19.88
C PRO A 12 -3.83 9.41 20.80
N ILE A 13 -3.55 10.27 21.77
CA ILE A 13 -4.63 10.99 22.43
C ILE A 13 -5.35 11.89 21.41
N LYS A 14 -6.67 12.09 21.60
CA LYS A 14 -7.54 12.72 20.59
C LYS A 14 -7.00 14.00 19.96
N ASN A 15 -6.45 14.89 20.76
CA ASN A 15 -5.93 16.20 20.32
C ASN A 15 -4.55 16.15 19.65
N LEU A 16 -3.92 14.98 19.59
CA LEU A 16 -2.62 14.78 18.93
C LEU A 16 -2.71 13.88 17.70
N ALA A 17 -3.87 13.27 17.40
CA ALA A 17 -4.02 12.32 16.30
C ALA A 17 -3.47 12.86 14.95
N GLU A 18 -3.87 14.08 14.57
CA GLU A 18 -3.38 14.76 13.36
C GLU A 18 -1.85 14.96 13.37
N LYS A 19 -1.28 15.29 14.54
CA LYS A 19 0.14 15.59 14.68
C LYS A 19 1.01 14.32 14.72
N VAL A 20 0.45 13.23 15.27
CA VAL A 20 1.15 11.95 15.34
C VAL A 20 1.10 11.24 14.00
N ALA A 21 -0.04 11.25 13.33
CA ALA A 21 -0.22 10.57 12.07
C ALA A 21 0.84 11.00 11.02
N SER A 22 1.44 10.03 10.39
CA SER A 22 2.46 10.26 9.36
C SER A 22 2.22 9.40 8.11
N LEU A 23 2.81 9.80 6.99
CA LEU A 23 2.87 8.95 5.81
C LEU A 23 3.66 7.67 6.14
N PRO A 24 3.34 6.54 5.49
CA PRO A 24 4.07 5.30 5.70
C PRO A 24 5.54 5.43 5.28
N TYR A 25 6.39 4.66 5.94
CA TYR A 25 7.86 4.73 5.84
C TYR A 25 8.42 4.60 4.41
N ASP A 26 7.69 3.94 3.52
CA ASP A 26 8.12 3.58 2.16
C ASP A 26 7.79 4.63 1.09
N VAL A 27 7.05 5.67 1.43
CA VAL A 27 6.72 6.78 0.51
C VAL A 27 7.60 8.01 0.69
N LEU A 28 8.46 8.03 1.70
CA LEU A 28 9.39 9.13 2.01
C LEU A 28 10.83 8.61 2.03
N ASN A 29 11.77 9.36 1.44
CA ASN A 29 13.17 9.15 1.70
C ASN A 29 13.58 9.71 3.08
N SER A 30 14.83 9.45 3.53
CA SER A 30 15.26 9.87 4.87
C SER A 30 15.45 11.38 5.02
N GLU A 31 15.72 12.11 3.94
CA GLU A 31 15.83 13.57 3.94
C GLU A 31 14.46 14.23 4.09
N GLU A 32 13.50 13.83 3.27
CA GLU A 32 12.09 14.27 3.38
C GLU A 32 11.50 13.96 4.75
N ALA A 33 11.76 12.75 5.27
CA ALA A 33 11.29 12.36 6.59
C ALA A 33 11.91 13.21 7.71
N ARG A 34 13.19 13.56 7.59
CA ARG A 34 13.89 14.42 8.55
C ARG A 34 13.32 15.85 8.56
N GLU A 35 13.06 16.43 7.39
CA GLU A 35 12.43 17.75 7.29
C GLU A 35 11.05 17.78 7.97
N LEU A 36 10.24 16.74 7.75
CA LEU A 36 8.91 16.62 8.37
C LEU A 36 9.00 16.35 9.88
N GLY A 37 9.94 15.52 10.31
CA GLY A 37 10.18 15.20 11.72
C GLY A 37 10.71 16.41 12.51
N ASP A 38 11.69 17.12 11.99
CA ASP A 38 12.24 18.34 12.61
C ASP A 38 11.16 19.41 12.81
N ALA A 39 10.19 19.49 11.89
CA ALA A 39 9.06 20.41 12.00
C ALA A 39 7.99 19.96 13.02
N ASN A 40 7.95 18.69 13.38
CA ASN A 40 6.90 18.11 14.22
C ASN A 40 7.42 16.99 15.13
N LYS A 41 7.75 17.32 16.36
CA LYS A 41 8.25 16.36 17.37
C LYS A 41 7.26 15.23 17.72
N TYR A 42 5.99 15.37 17.39
CA TYR A 42 4.97 14.35 17.63
C TYR A 42 4.86 13.34 16.48
N SER A 43 5.50 13.64 15.34
CA SER A 43 5.38 12.82 14.13
C SER A 43 5.79 11.38 14.38
N PHE A 44 4.96 10.43 13.93
CA PHE A 44 5.26 9.01 14.01
C PHE A 44 6.47 8.59 13.14
N LEU A 45 6.97 9.50 12.28
CA LEU A 45 8.23 9.30 11.55
C LEU A 45 9.42 9.11 12.49
N HIS A 46 9.41 9.67 13.71
CA HIS A 46 10.42 9.40 14.73
C HIS A 46 10.47 7.94 15.18
N ILE A 47 9.40 7.16 14.88
CA ILE A 47 9.31 5.72 15.17
C ILE A 47 9.54 4.92 13.88
N ASP A 48 8.76 5.18 12.82
CA ASP A 48 8.82 4.39 11.58
C ASP A 48 10.09 4.62 10.75
N LYS A 49 10.74 5.79 10.92
CA LYS A 49 11.99 6.22 10.25
C LYS A 49 12.95 6.85 11.24
N ALA A 50 13.23 6.13 12.34
CA ALA A 50 13.98 6.64 13.48
C ALA A 50 15.44 7.07 13.16
N GLU A 51 15.94 6.77 11.94
CA GLU A 51 17.21 7.31 11.45
C GLU A 51 17.22 8.85 11.38
N ILE A 52 16.03 9.49 11.36
CA ILE A 52 15.94 10.95 11.36
C ILE A 52 16.42 11.58 12.66
N ASP A 53 16.41 10.84 13.76
CA ASP A 53 16.87 11.29 15.08
C ASP A 53 18.36 10.97 15.33
N LEU A 54 19.05 10.40 14.35
CA LEU A 54 20.45 10.03 14.43
C LEU A 54 21.29 10.88 13.47
N ASP A 55 22.63 10.79 13.63
CA ASP A 55 23.54 11.43 12.69
C ASP A 55 23.26 10.98 11.24
N PRO A 56 23.14 11.89 10.28
CA PRO A 56 22.87 11.56 8.87
C PRO A 56 23.85 10.58 8.22
N ALA A 57 25.03 10.39 8.80
CA ALA A 57 26.02 9.40 8.35
C ALA A 57 25.66 7.97 8.79
N VAL A 58 24.73 7.79 9.72
CA VAL A 58 24.25 6.47 10.15
C VAL A 58 23.37 5.86 9.07
N SER A 59 23.67 4.62 8.70
CA SER A 59 22.84 3.89 7.75
C SER A 59 21.42 3.70 8.29
N PRO A 60 20.37 3.87 7.48
CA PRO A 60 19.00 3.58 7.89
C PRO A 60 18.78 2.13 8.37
N TYR A 61 19.69 1.23 8.04
CA TYR A 61 19.65 -0.20 8.42
C TYR A 61 20.56 -0.55 9.61
N ASP A 62 21.16 0.46 10.25
CA ASP A 62 22.00 0.26 11.43
C ASP A 62 21.15 -0.22 12.63
N PRO A 63 21.62 -1.17 13.45
CA PRO A 63 20.92 -1.61 14.65
C PRO A 63 20.51 -0.47 15.60
N ALA A 64 21.28 0.63 15.65
CA ALA A 64 20.95 1.80 16.44
C ALA A 64 19.63 2.47 16.03
N VAL A 65 19.25 2.37 14.75
CA VAL A 65 17.99 2.92 14.22
C VAL A 65 16.80 2.17 14.83
N TYR A 66 16.82 0.84 14.83
CA TYR A 66 15.74 0.04 15.41
C TYR A 66 15.62 0.21 16.93
N LYS A 67 16.78 0.30 17.62
CA LYS A 67 16.78 0.63 19.04
C LYS A 67 16.16 2.01 19.28
N LYS A 68 16.52 3.01 18.48
CA LYS A 68 15.95 4.36 18.57
C LYS A 68 14.45 4.36 18.33
N ALA A 69 13.94 3.56 17.37
CA ALA A 69 12.52 3.40 17.12
C ALA A 69 11.77 2.87 18.36
N ALA A 70 12.31 1.83 19.01
CA ALA A 70 11.73 1.29 20.24
C ALA A 70 11.78 2.29 21.39
N ASP A 71 12.94 2.96 21.60
CA ASP A 71 13.10 3.99 22.63
C ASP A 71 12.09 5.15 22.40
N ASN A 72 11.87 5.54 21.15
CA ASN A 72 10.90 6.60 20.81
C ASN A 72 9.45 6.15 21.04
N LEU A 73 9.10 4.90 20.71
CA LEU A 73 7.76 4.36 20.96
C LEU A 73 7.43 4.36 22.46
N GLU A 74 8.38 3.88 23.28
CA GLU A 74 8.24 3.92 24.74
C GLU A 74 8.13 5.38 25.25
N GLN A 75 8.96 6.29 24.72
CA GLN A 75 8.95 7.70 25.12
C GLN A 75 7.61 8.38 24.76
N PHE A 76 7.02 8.07 23.61
CA PHE A 76 5.73 8.60 23.20
C PHE A 76 4.60 8.16 24.16
N GLU A 77 4.65 6.94 24.68
CA GLU A 77 3.74 6.47 25.71
C GLU A 77 4.00 7.16 27.06
N LEU A 78 5.26 7.27 27.49
CA LEU A 78 5.65 7.94 28.75
C LEU A 78 5.27 9.43 28.76
N ASP A 79 5.37 10.09 27.64
CA ASP A 79 4.98 11.51 27.47
C ASP A 79 3.44 11.68 27.38
N GLY A 80 2.70 10.58 27.30
CA GLY A 80 1.25 10.58 27.17
C GLY A 80 0.76 11.05 25.80
N TRP A 81 1.60 10.97 24.77
CA TRP A 81 1.20 11.26 23.38
C TRP A 81 0.46 10.09 22.76
N LEU A 82 0.84 8.88 23.14
CA LEU A 82 0.13 7.64 22.87
C LEU A 82 -0.45 7.06 24.16
N GLY A 83 -1.62 6.46 24.06
CA GLY A 83 -2.29 5.76 25.17
C GLY A 83 -2.66 4.34 24.76
N ARG A 84 -2.62 3.43 25.74
CA ARG A 84 -3.05 2.03 25.56
C ARG A 84 -4.52 1.91 25.90
N GLU A 85 -5.27 1.28 24.99
CA GLU A 85 -6.69 0.96 25.24
C GLU A 85 -6.83 -0.13 26.31
N ALA A 86 -7.79 0.07 27.22
CA ALA A 86 -8.04 -0.87 28.30
C ALA A 86 -8.70 -2.16 27.82
N ASN A 87 -9.55 -2.07 26.82
CA ASN A 87 -10.35 -3.17 26.27
C ASN A 87 -10.08 -3.36 24.79
N PRO A 88 -10.17 -4.59 24.26
CA PRO A 88 -10.10 -4.83 22.85
C PRO A 88 -11.26 -4.16 22.10
N ALA A 89 -10.98 -3.59 20.93
CA ALA A 89 -11.95 -2.97 20.06
C ALA A 89 -11.63 -3.28 18.59
N PHE A 90 -12.64 -3.20 17.73
CA PHE A 90 -12.44 -2.90 16.32
C PHE A 90 -12.48 -1.39 16.13
N TYR A 91 -11.85 -0.91 15.05
CA TYR A 91 -11.96 0.50 14.69
C TYR A 91 -12.41 0.61 13.23
N ILE A 92 -13.18 1.63 12.94
CA ILE A 92 -13.49 2.01 11.57
C ILE A 92 -12.54 3.14 11.19
N TYR A 93 -11.88 2.99 10.05
CA TYR A 93 -11.01 4.02 9.49
C TYR A 93 -11.50 4.40 8.11
N GLN A 94 -11.98 5.64 7.99
CA GLN A 94 -12.45 6.21 6.73
C GLN A 94 -11.45 7.26 6.24
N LEU A 95 -11.08 7.14 4.96
CA LEU A 95 -10.27 8.09 4.23
C LEU A 95 -11.11 8.67 3.10
N THR A 96 -11.10 9.99 2.96
CA THR A 96 -11.81 10.67 1.86
C THR A 96 -10.82 11.50 1.05
N MET A 97 -10.65 11.16 -0.21
CA MET A 97 -9.82 11.88 -1.18
C MET A 97 -10.68 12.27 -2.38
N ASP A 98 -10.62 13.53 -2.80
CA ASP A 98 -11.40 14.07 -3.92
C ASP A 98 -12.92 13.81 -3.81
N GLY A 99 -13.45 13.84 -2.58
CA GLY A 99 -14.87 13.60 -2.29
C GLY A 99 -15.29 12.12 -2.31
N ARG A 100 -14.35 11.19 -2.55
CA ARG A 100 -14.59 9.74 -2.56
C ARG A 100 -14.15 9.12 -1.22
N PRO A 101 -15.10 8.66 -0.38
CA PRO A 101 -14.77 7.95 0.85
C PRO A 101 -14.44 6.50 0.58
N GLN A 102 -13.48 5.96 1.32
CA GLN A 102 -13.27 4.52 1.48
C GLN A 102 -13.20 4.21 2.97
N THR A 103 -13.94 3.21 3.40
CA THR A 103 -14.16 2.88 4.81
C THR A 103 -13.72 1.45 5.07
N GLY A 104 -12.73 1.28 5.92
CA GLY A 104 -12.18 -0.03 6.29
C GLY A 104 -12.32 -0.31 7.78
N LEU A 105 -12.26 -1.58 8.12
CA LEU A 105 -12.23 -2.07 9.50
C LEU A 105 -10.79 -2.33 9.94
N VAL A 106 -10.35 -1.70 11.02
CA VAL A 106 -9.04 -1.92 11.63
C VAL A 106 -9.13 -3.09 12.59
N VAL A 107 -8.33 -4.09 12.34
CA VAL A 107 -8.39 -5.39 13.01
C VAL A 107 -6.98 -5.97 13.22
N CYS A 108 -6.86 -6.99 14.04
CA CYS A 108 -5.73 -7.91 13.98
C CYS A 108 -6.10 -9.17 13.20
N THR A 109 -5.26 -9.53 12.22
CA THR A 109 -5.47 -10.65 11.29
C THR A 109 -4.48 -11.76 11.59
N SER A 110 -4.94 -13.03 11.57
CA SER A 110 -4.10 -14.17 11.92
C SER A 110 -2.94 -14.41 10.94
N ILE A 111 -1.73 -14.63 11.48
CA ILE A 111 -0.56 -15.05 10.67
C ILE A 111 -0.79 -16.42 10.02
N ASP A 112 -1.62 -17.28 10.61
CA ASP A 112 -1.96 -18.58 10.03
C ASP A 112 -2.80 -18.44 8.75
N ASP A 113 -3.63 -17.42 8.66
CA ASP A 113 -4.39 -17.16 7.43
C ASP A 113 -3.48 -16.78 6.26
N TYR A 114 -2.34 -16.14 6.54
CA TYR A 114 -1.31 -15.90 5.53
C TYR A 114 -0.58 -17.19 5.14
N THR A 115 -0.09 -17.95 6.11
CA THR A 115 0.66 -19.19 5.86
C THR A 115 -0.17 -20.27 5.19
N ASN A 116 -1.50 -20.28 5.43
CA ASN A 116 -2.46 -21.20 4.83
C ASN A 116 -3.06 -20.70 3.49
N GLY A 117 -2.58 -19.56 2.97
CA GLY A 117 -3.00 -19.01 1.68
C GLY A 117 -4.41 -18.40 1.66
N LYS A 118 -5.02 -18.11 2.82
CA LYS A 118 -6.27 -17.36 2.91
C LYS A 118 -6.04 -15.85 2.76
N ILE A 119 -4.87 -15.35 3.13
CA ILE A 119 -4.43 -14.01 2.78
C ILE A 119 -3.53 -14.13 1.57
N LYS A 120 -4.02 -13.64 0.43
CA LYS A 120 -3.40 -13.81 -0.87
C LYS A 120 -2.56 -12.61 -1.24
N LYS A 121 -1.43 -12.87 -1.90
CA LYS A 121 -0.49 -11.87 -2.39
C LYS A 121 -0.46 -11.84 -3.91
N HIS A 122 -0.11 -10.69 -4.46
CA HIS A 122 0.09 -10.48 -5.90
C HIS A 122 1.45 -9.85 -6.22
N GLU A 123 2.32 -9.64 -5.22
CA GLU A 123 3.65 -9.08 -5.38
C GLU A 123 4.68 -9.85 -4.55
N LEU A 124 5.92 -9.93 -5.07
CA LEU A 124 7.05 -10.50 -4.33
C LEU A 124 7.73 -9.42 -3.49
N THR A 125 8.15 -9.80 -2.30
CA THR A 125 8.93 -8.95 -1.41
C THR A 125 10.41 -8.90 -1.84
N ARG A 126 11.09 -7.80 -1.49
CA ARG A 126 12.55 -7.66 -1.62
C ARG A 126 13.18 -7.99 -0.27
N GLU A 127 14.15 -8.89 -0.28
CA GLU A 127 14.81 -9.38 0.93
C GLU A 127 15.35 -8.24 1.84
N GLU A 128 15.98 -7.23 1.25
CA GLU A 128 16.51 -6.08 2.01
C GLU A 128 15.42 -5.33 2.77
N LYS A 129 14.29 -5.03 2.09
CA LYS A 129 13.16 -4.32 2.70
C LYS A 129 12.42 -5.18 3.72
N GLU A 130 12.35 -6.46 3.47
CA GLU A 130 11.76 -7.41 4.39
C GLU A 130 12.60 -7.53 5.67
N LEU A 131 13.91 -7.70 5.57
CA LEU A 131 14.82 -7.76 6.72
C LEU A 131 14.78 -6.47 7.56
N ASP A 132 14.68 -5.32 6.91
CA ASP A 132 14.49 -4.04 7.58
C ASP A 132 13.24 -4.04 8.46
N ARG A 133 12.09 -4.43 7.90
CA ARG A 133 10.82 -4.45 8.66
C ARG A 133 10.79 -5.55 9.71
N ILE A 134 11.38 -6.73 9.47
CA ILE A 134 11.53 -7.77 10.49
C ILE A 134 12.25 -7.20 11.71
N ARG A 135 13.40 -6.54 11.52
CA ARG A 135 14.18 -5.95 12.62
C ARG A 135 13.38 -4.88 13.35
N HIS A 136 12.66 -4.04 12.60
CA HIS A 136 11.86 -2.98 13.19
C HIS A 136 10.74 -3.55 14.08
N VAL A 137 9.93 -4.47 13.55
CA VAL A 137 8.84 -5.14 14.32
C VAL A 137 9.42 -5.91 15.51
N ASP A 138 10.52 -6.64 15.32
CA ASP A 138 11.17 -7.45 16.34
C ASP A 138 11.71 -6.61 17.53
N VAL A 139 12.32 -5.46 17.23
CA VAL A 139 12.90 -4.58 18.26
C VAL A 139 11.84 -3.72 18.94
N CYS A 140 10.87 -3.17 18.21
CA CYS A 140 9.74 -2.43 18.76
C CYS A 140 8.75 -3.33 19.52
N ASP A 141 8.77 -4.65 19.25
CA ASP A 141 7.79 -5.64 19.72
C ASP A 141 6.34 -5.25 19.39
N ALA A 142 6.15 -4.62 18.24
CA ALA A 142 4.89 -4.05 17.80
C ALA A 142 4.76 -3.97 16.28
N ASN A 143 3.53 -4.05 15.78
CA ASN A 143 3.20 -3.62 14.42
C ASN A 143 2.88 -2.12 14.47
N THR A 144 3.78 -1.29 13.97
CA THR A 144 3.71 0.18 14.05
C THR A 144 2.92 0.80 12.91
N SER A 145 2.72 0.07 11.82
CA SER A 145 2.00 0.54 10.62
C SER A 145 1.01 -0.52 10.15
N PRO A 146 -0.22 -0.16 9.79
CA PRO A 146 -1.22 -1.11 9.34
C PRO A 146 -0.89 -1.68 7.95
N ILE A 147 -1.31 -2.92 7.74
CA ILE A 147 -1.30 -3.57 6.43
C ILE A 147 -2.63 -3.29 5.76
N PHE A 148 -2.60 -2.96 4.47
CA PHE A 148 -3.78 -2.65 3.68
C PHE A 148 -4.29 -3.93 3.01
N LEU A 149 -5.39 -4.48 3.55
CA LEU A 149 -6.05 -5.66 3.02
C LEU A 149 -7.38 -5.30 2.36
N THR A 150 -7.84 -6.16 1.47
CA THR A 150 -9.16 -6.08 0.87
C THR A 150 -9.84 -7.45 0.84
N TYR A 151 -11.15 -7.47 0.65
CA TYR A 151 -11.96 -8.67 0.52
C TYR A 151 -13.11 -8.42 -0.45
N ARG A 152 -13.66 -9.52 -1.02
CA ARG A 152 -14.87 -9.43 -1.83
C ARG A 152 -16.04 -9.04 -0.95
N GLY A 153 -16.61 -7.87 -1.20
CA GLY A 153 -17.58 -7.21 -0.34
C GLY A 153 -18.72 -8.11 0.14
N LYS A 154 -19.16 -7.87 1.36
CA LYS A 154 -20.27 -8.56 2.02
C LYS A 154 -21.25 -7.53 2.58
N GLU A 155 -22.48 -7.55 2.09
CA GLU A 155 -23.52 -6.62 2.51
C GLU A 155 -23.73 -6.61 4.03
N ALA A 156 -23.64 -7.77 4.70
CA ALA A 156 -23.78 -7.87 6.14
C ALA A 156 -22.70 -7.08 6.90
N ILE A 157 -21.46 -7.11 6.41
CA ILE A 157 -20.34 -6.34 7.01
C ILE A 157 -20.54 -4.86 6.74
N ASN A 158 -20.85 -4.49 5.49
CA ASN A 158 -21.05 -3.10 5.09
C ASN A 158 -22.18 -2.46 5.92
N ALA A 159 -23.30 -3.17 6.10
CA ALA A 159 -24.44 -2.67 6.89
C ALA A 159 -24.08 -2.41 8.36
N LEU A 160 -23.29 -3.28 9.00
CA LEU A 160 -22.82 -3.09 10.38
C LEU A 160 -21.91 -1.86 10.49
N VAL A 161 -20.98 -1.72 9.56
CA VAL A 161 -20.04 -0.57 9.53
C VAL A 161 -20.78 0.73 9.27
N GLU A 162 -21.67 0.76 8.29
CA GLU A 162 -22.47 1.96 7.94
C GLU A 162 -23.40 2.38 9.09
N SER A 163 -24.07 1.41 9.73
CA SER A 163 -24.93 1.70 10.89
C SER A 163 -24.12 2.35 12.00
N TRP A 164 -22.93 1.79 12.32
CA TRP A 164 -22.07 2.35 13.37
C TRP A 164 -21.61 3.77 13.06
N VAL A 165 -21.17 4.03 11.84
CA VAL A 165 -20.72 5.36 11.37
C VAL A 165 -21.86 6.38 11.44
N ASN A 166 -23.09 5.98 11.08
CA ASN A 166 -24.24 6.89 11.06
C ASN A 166 -24.78 7.20 12.47
N GLU A 167 -24.57 6.33 13.43
CA GLU A 167 -25.10 6.44 14.78
C GLU A 167 -24.10 7.03 15.80
N ASN A 168 -22.81 7.12 15.43
CA ASN A 168 -21.74 7.53 16.33
C ASN A 168 -20.90 8.66 15.75
N GLU A 169 -20.42 9.54 16.63
CA GLU A 169 -19.45 10.58 16.26
C GLU A 169 -18.04 9.99 16.18
N PRO A 170 -17.20 10.43 15.22
CA PRO A 170 -15.83 9.97 15.12
C PRO A 170 -14.99 10.45 16.31
N GLU A 171 -14.09 9.59 16.75
CA GLU A 171 -13.09 9.95 17.76
C GLU A 171 -12.00 10.84 17.18
N TYR A 172 -11.56 10.56 15.95
CA TYR A 172 -10.65 11.39 15.17
C TYR A 172 -11.37 11.89 13.92
N ASP A 173 -11.20 13.16 13.62
CA ASP A 173 -11.68 13.83 12.40
C ASP A 173 -10.69 14.95 12.06
N PHE A 174 -9.85 14.75 11.04
CA PHE A 174 -8.83 15.70 10.62
C PHE A 174 -8.49 15.52 9.14
N GLU A 175 -7.84 16.53 8.58
CA GLU A 175 -7.30 16.51 7.23
C GLU A 175 -5.76 16.42 7.27
N SER A 176 -5.17 15.65 6.39
CA SER A 176 -3.73 15.47 6.32
C SER A 176 -3.16 15.74 4.93
N PHE A 177 -2.01 15.15 4.61
CA PHE A 177 -1.30 15.29 3.35
C PHE A 177 -2.25 15.16 2.13
N HIS A 178 -2.07 16.06 1.16
CA HIS A 178 -2.82 16.09 -0.10
C HIS A 178 -4.34 16.31 0.05
N GLY A 179 -4.79 16.91 1.16
CA GLY A 179 -6.21 17.20 1.37
C GLY A 179 -7.05 15.94 1.65
N VAL A 180 -6.43 14.87 2.14
CA VAL A 180 -7.15 13.66 2.53
C VAL A 180 -7.77 13.84 3.90
N ALA A 181 -9.09 13.66 4.00
CA ALA A 181 -9.79 13.65 5.29
C ALA A 181 -9.73 12.25 5.91
N HIS A 182 -9.47 12.21 7.21
CA HIS A 182 -9.36 10.98 8.00
C HIS A 182 -10.34 10.99 9.15
N LYS A 183 -11.16 9.94 9.26
CA LYS A 183 -12.07 9.74 10.38
C LYS A 183 -11.89 8.37 10.99
N VAL A 184 -11.96 8.30 12.32
CA VAL A 184 -11.81 7.05 13.07
C VAL A 184 -12.92 6.94 14.09
N TRP A 185 -13.55 5.77 14.16
CA TRP A 185 -14.52 5.38 15.19
C TRP A 185 -14.00 4.14 15.92
N ALA A 186 -14.21 4.05 17.23
CA ALA A 186 -13.98 2.82 17.98
C ALA A 186 -15.29 2.04 18.13
N ILE A 187 -15.24 0.73 17.94
CA ILE A 187 -16.34 -0.19 18.19
C ILE A 187 -15.99 -1.00 19.43
N THR A 188 -16.68 -0.71 20.54
CA THR A 188 -16.48 -1.38 21.83
C THR A 188 -17.71 -2.16 22.30
N ASP A 189 -18.83 -2.07 21.58
CA ASP A 189 -20.04 -2.83 21.85
C ASP A 189 -19.83 -4.32 21.59
N ALA A 190 -20.04 -5.14 22.61
CA ALA A 190 -19.75 -6.58 22.57
C ALA A 190 -20.57 -7.32 21.49
N HIS A 191 -21.82 -6.93 21.25
CA HIS A 191 -22.66 -7.56 20.23
C HIS A 191 -22.17 -7.24 18.83
N ILE A 192 -21.80 -5.98 18.57
CA ILE A 192 -21.24 -5.57 17.28
C ILE A 192 -19.88 -6.23 17.03
N LEU A 193 -19.04 -6.38 18.06
CA LEU A 193 -17.77 -7.12 17.94
C LEU A 193 -18.01 -8.59 17.56
N GLU A 194 -19.00 -9.25 18.18
CA GLU A 194 -19.38 -10.63 17.87
C GLU A 194 -19.95 -10.74 16.45
N ASP A 195 -20.88 -9.86 16.07
CA ASP A 195 -21.52 -9.86 14.76
C ASP A 195 -20.51 -9.63 13.62
N LEU A 196 -19.58 -8.69 13.77
CA LEU A 196 -18.50 -8.44 12.81
C LEU A 196 -17.56 -9.66 12.70
N SER A 197 -17.16 -10.24 13.84
CA SER A 197 -16.31 -11.42 13.84
C SER A 197 -16.98 -12.61 13.16
N ALA A 198 -18.29 -12.82 13.42
CA ALA A 198 -19.09 -13.85 12.78
C ALA A 198 -19.23 -13.60 11.25
N ALA A 199 -19.52 -12.36 10.84
CA ALA A 199 -19.64 -12.00 9.43
C ALA A 199 -18.33 -12.19 8.67
N PHE A 200 -17.17 -11.82 9.26
CA PHE A 200 -15.86 -12.06 8.66
C PHE A 200 -15.48 -13.55 8.62
N SER A 201 -15.99 -14.36 9.56
CA SER A 201 -15.78 -15.81 9.48
C SER A 201 -16.39 -16.45 8.23
N GLU A 202 -17.29 -15.76 7.52
CA GLU A 202 -17.85 -16.19 6.24
C GLU A 202 -17.04 -15.66 5.02
N VAL A 203 -16.03 -14.83 5.23
CA VAL A 203 -15.14 -14.34 4.17
C VAL A 203 -14.12 -15.43 3.83
N PRO A 204 -14.05 -15.89 2.56
CA PRO A 204 -13.19 -17.02 2.20
C PRO A 204 -11.72 -16.64 2.14
N ALA A 205 -11.40 -15.41 1.74
CA ALA A 205 -10.04 -14.92 1.56
C ALA A 205 -9.94 -13.42 1.74
N LEU A 206 -8.78 -12.96 2.20
CA LEU A 206 -8.32 -11.57 2.13
C LEU A 206 -7.22 -11.46 1.07
N TYR A 207 -7.01 -10.24 0.61
CA TYR A 207 -5.99 -9.94 -0.42
C TYR A 207 -5.17 -8.76 0.03
N ILE A 208 -3.85 -8.83 -0.12
CA ILE A 208 -2.98 -7.70 0.21
C ILE A 208 -3.13 -6.67 -0.90
N ALA A 209 -3.66 -5.49 -0.59
CA ALA A 209 -3.69 -4.35 -1.51
C ALA A 209 -2.36 -3.60 -1.49
N ASP A 210 -1.85 -3.27 -0.29
CA ASP A 210 -0.55 -2.63 -0.08
C ASP A 210 0.10 -3.13 1.22
N GLY A 211 1.44 -3.13 1.27
CA GLY A 211 2.19 -3.56 2.45
C GLY A 211 2.64 -5.02 2.43
N HIS A 212 2.97 -5.59 1.27
CA HIS A 212 3.51 -6.95 1.15
C HIS A 212 4.73 -7.19 2.05
N HIS A 213 5.67 -6.24 2.12
CA HIS A 213 6.84 -6.34 3.00
C HIS A 213 6.45 -6.31 4.49
N ARG A 214 5.47 -5.49 4.87
CA ARG A 214 4.93 -5.42 6.24
C ARG A 214 4.26 -6.73 6.63
N THR A 215 3.47 -7.32 5.72
CA THR A 215 2.82 -8.62 5.95
C THR A 215 3.83 -9.73 6.17
N GLU A 216 4.78 -9.89 5.23
CA GLU A 216 5.82 -10.94 5.32
C GLU A 216 6.63 -10.81 6.60
N SER A 217 6.99 -9.57 6.98
CA SER A 217 7.77 -9.29 8.20
C SER A 217 7.00 -9.60 9.46
N ALA A 218 5.74 -9.19 9.55
CA ALA A 218 4.88 -9.47 10.71
C ALA A 218 4.69 -10.99 10.91
N VAL A 219 4.45 -11.73 9.82
CA VAL A 219 4.31 -13.18 9.85
C VAL A 219 5.60 -13.85 10.32
N LYS A 220 6.76 -13.45 9.79
CA LYS A 220 8.07 -14.03 10.18
C LYS A 220 8.41 -13.75 11.63
N VAL A 221 8.12 -12.54 12.14
CA VAL A 221 8.30 -12.23 13.56
C VAL A 221 7.35 -13.07 14.42
N GLY A 222 6.09 -13.20 14.05
CA GLY A 222 5.13 -14.04 14.76
C GLY A 222 5.57 -15.52 14.84
N LEU A 223 6.04 -16.09 13.71
CA LEU A 223 6.59 -17.45 13.68
C LEU A 223 7.84 -17.59 14.56
N LYS A 224 8.74 -16.60 14.55
CA LYS A 224 9.90 -16.53 15.45
C LYS A 224 9.46 -16.52 16.92
N ARG A 225 8.46 -15.71 17.28
CA ARG A 225 7.92 -15.68 18.65
C ARG A 225 7.31 -17.02 19.07
N ARG A 226 6.67 -17.77 18.17
CA ARG A 226 6.19 -19.13 18.49
C ARG A 226 7.32 -20.07 18.88
N GLU A 227 8.49 -19.93 18.26
CA GLU A 227 9.67 -20.74 18.62
C GLU A 227 10.28 -20.30 19.94
N GLU A 228 10.29 -18.97 20.22
CA GLU A 228 10.81 -18.40 21.47
C GLU A 228 9.90 -18.63 22.66
N PHE A 229 8.58 -18.66 22.46
CA PHE A 229 7.54 -18.81 23.48
C PHE A 229 6.62 -20.00 23.20
N PRO A 230 7.13 -21.25 23.19
CA PRO A 230 6.35 -22.42 22.79
C PRO A 230 5.15 -22.73 23.72
N GLU A 231 5.16 -22.18 24.93
CA GLU A 231 4.04 -22.32 25.93
C GLU A 231 2.93 -21.28 25.71
N ALA A 232 3.14 -20.28 24.84
CA ALA A 232 2.12 -19.30 24.53
C ALA A 232 0.98 -19.93 23.73
N GLY A 233 -0.24 -19.61 24.10
CA GLY A 233 -1.44 -20.14 23.44
C GLY A 233 -1.66 -19.51 22.04
N PRO A 234 -2.63 -20.06 21.28
CA PRO A 234 -2.97 -19.55 19.96
C PRO A 234 -3.48 -18.10 19.99
N GLU A 235 -3.92 -17.61 21.14
CA GLU A 235 -4.43 -16.25 21.34
C GLU A 235 -3.34 -15.22 21.63
N ALA A 236 -2.06 -15.61 21.69
CA ALA A 236 -0.96 -14.68 21.91
C ALA A 236 -0.93 -13.60 20.81
N GLU A 237 -0.66 -12.34 21.20
CA GLU A 237 -0.74 -11.19 20.30
C GLU A 237 0.16 -11.33 19.06
N PHE A 238 1.34 -11.90 19.19
CA PHE A 238 2.26 -12.16 18.08
C PHE A 238 1.74 -13.17 17.03
N ASN A 239 0.61 -13.85 17.27
CA ASN A 239 -0.07 -14.68 16.28
C ASN A 239 -0.97 -13.88 15.33
N PHE A 240 -0.99 -12.57 15.50
CA PHE A 240 -1.84 -11.66 14.72
C PHE A 240 -1.04 -10.42 14.31
N PHE A 241 -1.48 -9.75 13.25
CA PHE A 241 -0.87 -8.51 12.80
C PHE A 241 -1.92 -7.46 12.45
N LEU A 242 -1.53 -6.20 12.64
CA LEU A 242 -2.36 -5.03 12.41
C LEU A 242 -2.72 -4.86 10.94
N SER A 243 -4.02 -4.76 10.65
CA SER A 243 -4.53 -4.57 9.29
C SER A 243 -5.69 -3.58 9.26
N VAL A 244 -5.86 -2.92 8.12
CA VAL A 244 -7.14 -2.28 7.75
C VAL A 244 -7.70 -3.02 6.56
N VAL A 245 -8.93 -3.52 6.69
CA VAL A 245 -9.58 -4.40 5.72
C VAL A 245 -10.72 -3.65 5.05
N PHE A 246 -10.65 -3.47 3.74
CA PHE A 246 -11.66 -2.74 2.94
C PHE A 246 -12.43 -3.68 2.04
N PRO A 247 -13.74 -3.45 1.81
CA PRO A 247 -14.45 -4.11 0.74
C PRO A 247 -13.93 -3.61 -0.62
N GLU A 248 -13.75 -4.52 -1.56
CA GLU A 248 -13.10 -4.23 -2.85
C GLU A 248 -13.77 -3.13 -3.66
N GLU A 249 -15.11 -3.05 -3.57
CA GLU A 249 -15.91 -2.06 -4.30
C GLU A 249 -15.66 -0.62 -3.90
N GLN A 250 -15.02 -0.40 -2.75
CA GLN A 250 -14.63 0.94 -2.29
C GLN A 250 -13.21 1.33 -2.71
N LEU A 251 -12.45 0.41 -3.25
CA LEU A 251 -11.05 0.66 -3.63
C LEU A 251 -10.92 1.02 -5.11
N GLU A 252 -9.92 1.83 -5.37
CA GLU A 252 -9.52 2.21 -6.72
C GLU A 252 -8.01 2.07 -6.86
N ILE A 253 -7.60 1.44 -7.96
CA ILE A 253 -6.19 1.35 -8.33
C ILE A 253 -5.92 2.50 -9.29
N LEU A 254 -4.94 3.33 -8.95
CA LEU A 254 -4.47 4.38 -9.84
C LEU A 254 -3.46 3.82 -10.84
N ASP A 255 -3.33 4.52 -11.96
CA ASP A 255 -2.35 4.20 -12.99
C ASP A 255 -0.91 4.30 -12.46
N TYR A 256 -0.05 3.41 -12.91
CA TYR A 256 1.38 3.45 -12.65
C TYR A 256 2.10 3.58 -13.99
N ASN A 257 2.45 4.82 -14.32
CA ASN A 257 2.97 5.19 -15.62
C ASN A 257 4.45 4.86 -15.75
N ARG A 258 4.95 4.79 -16.99
CA ARG A 258 6.34 4.49 -17.31
C ARG A 258 6.96 5.62 -18.11
N VAL A 259 8.22 5.93 -17.81
CA VAL A 259 9.05 6.84 -18.62
C VAL A 259 10.37 6.15 -18.96
N VAL A 260 10.81 6.29 -20.19
CA VAL A 260 11.97 5.57 -20.70
C VAL A 260 13.02 6.55 -21.21
N ASN A 261 14.27 6.33 -20.81
CA ASN A 261 15.44 7.09 -21.24
C ASN A 261 16.32 6.24 -22.16
N VAL A 262 15.84 6.02 -23.39
CA VAL A 262 16.57 5.32 -24.46
C VAL A 262 16.45 6.16 -25.73
N PRO A 263 17.51 6.35 -26.52
CA PRO A 263 17.41 7.07 -27.80
C PRO A 263 16.30 6.49 -28.70
N ILE A 264 15.48 7.34 -29.27
CA ILE A 264 14.39 6.94 -30.16
C ILE A 264 14.93 6.79 -31.58
N GLU A 265 14.83 5.60 -32.13
CA GLU A 265 15.22 5.31 -33.50
C GLU A 265 14.17 5.83 -34.51
N ALA A 266 14.60 6.14 -35.75
CA ALA A 266 13.72 6.69 -36.77
C ALA A 266 12.53 5.79 -37.14
N ASP A 267 12.64 4.50 -36.97
CA ASP A 267 11.61 3.49 -37.25
C ASP A 267 10.75 3.10 -36.01
N PHE A 268 10.92 3.82 -34.90
CA PHE A 268 10.25 3.51 -33.63
C PHE A 268 8.73 3.41 -33.79
N LEU A 269 8.09 4.40 -34.39
CA LEU A 269 6.63 4.38 -34.58
C LEU A 269 6.18 3.19 -35.43
N SER A 270 6.92 2.84 -36.46
CA SER A 270 6.60 1.68 -37.30
C SER A 270 6.75 0.37 -36.54
N LYS A 271 7.70 0.27 -35.59
CA LYS A 271 7.83 -0.88 -34.67
C LYS A 271 6.64 -0.96 -33.72
N VAL A 272 6.16 0.18 -33.19
CA VAL A 272 4.96 0.23 -32.32
C VAL A 272 3.71 -0.17 -33.11
N GLU A 273 3.55 0.30 -34.35
CA GLU A 273 2.44 -0.03 -35.26
C GLU A 273 2.33 -1.52 -35.56
N ALA A 274 3.38 -2.28 -35.38
CA ALA A 274 3.31 -3.76 -35.53
C ALA A 274 2.32 -4.41 -34.56
N SER A 275 2.26 -3.89 -33.31
CA SER A 275 1.46 -4.48 -32.23
C SER A 275 0.27 -3.59 -31.79
N PHE A 276 0.27 -2.32 -32.15
CA PHE A 276 -0.77 -1.36 -31.77
C PHE A 276 -1.33 -0.62 -32.98
N ASP A 277 -2.60 -0.26 -32.89
CA ASP A 277 -3.15 0.80 -33.73
C ASP A 277 -2.75 2.14 -33.11
N VAL A 278 -2.08 2.99 -33.89
CA VAL A 278 -1.48 4.25 -33.44
C VAL A 278 -2.27 5.44 -33.98
N GLU A 279 -2.83 6.25 -33.11
CA GLU A 279 -3.54 7.48 -33.46
C GLU A 279 -2.82 8.68 -32.84
N LYS A 280 -2.45 9.68 -33.67
CA LYS A 280 -1.88 10.92 -33.16
C LYS A 280 -2.97 11.82 -32.60
N VAL A 281 -2.94 12.07 -31.29
CA VAL A 281 -3.89 12.97 -30.60
C VAL A 281 -3.45 14.43 -30.73
N GLY A 282 -2.14 14.70 -30.66
CA GLY A 282 -1.58 16.05 -30.74
C GLY A 282 -0.98 16.50 -29.42
N LYS A 283 -1.20 17.76 -29.04
CA LYS A 283 -0.59 18.34 -27.82
C LYS A 283 -1.39 18.15 -26.56
N GLU A 284 -2.67 17.82 -26.69
CA GLU A 284 -3.53 17.56 -25.53
C GLU A 284 -3.17 16.21 -24.90
N ALA A 285 -3.09 16.18 -23.57
CA ALA A 285 -2.77 14.96 -22.85
C ALA A 285 -3.85 13.90 -23.08
N PHE A 286 -3.44 12.69 -23.39
CA PHE A 286 -4.34 11.54 -23.56
C PHE A 286 -4.21 10.59 -22.38
N LYS A 287 -5.28 10.48 -21.57
CA LYS A 287 -5.43 9.45 -20.56
C LYS A 287 -6.18 8.27 -21.16
N PRO A 288 -5.65 7.03 -21.05
CA PRO A 288 -6.39 5.85 -21.48
C PRO A 288 -7.78 5.78 -20.82
N GLU A 289 -8.80 5.45 -21.61
CA GLU A 289 -10.20 5.43 -21.16
C GLU A 289 -10.72 4.02 -20.89
N GLN A 290 -10.01 3.01 -21.38
CA GLN A 290 -10.38 1.60 -21.26
C GLN A 290 -9.16 0.69 -21.31
N PRO A 291 -9.27 -0.56 -20.83
CA PRO A 291 -8.20 -1.55 -20.94
C PRO A 291 -7.69 -1.70 -22.39
N LYS A 292 -6.43 -2.05 -22.54
CA LYS A 292 -5.72 -2.24 -23.81
C LYS A 292 -5.41 -0.95 -24.56
N GLN A 293 -5.63 0.20 -23.92
CA GLN A 293 -5.17 1.49 -24.39
C GLN A 293 -3.96 1.97 -23.58
N VAL A 294 -3.02 2.61 -24.27
CA VAL A 294 -1.85 3.26 -23.68
C VAL A 294 -1.73 4.66 -24.29
N GLY A 295 -1.57 5.67 -23.46
CA GLY A 295 -1.17 6.99 -23.91
C GLY A 295 0.35 7.02 -24.08
N MET A 296 0.86 7.50 -25.22
CA MET A 296 2.28 7.67 -25.43
C MET A 296 2.60 9.13 -25.71
N TYR A 297 3.53 9.70 -24.94
CA TYR A 297 4.05 11.05 -25.20
C TYR A 297 5.44 10.98 -25.80
N LEU A 298 5.58 11.52 -27.01
CA LEU A 298 6.80 11.48 -27.81
C LEU A 298 6.93 12.77 -28.63
N ASP A 299 8.10 13.40 -28.64
CA ASP A 299 8.42 14.58 -29.44
C ASP A 299 7.35 15.69 -29.42
N GLY A 300 6.88 16.03 -28.19
CA GLY A 300 5.89 17.09 -27.98
C GLY A 300 4.46 16.75 -28.44
N ASN A 301 4.14 15.47 -28.66
CA ASN A 301 2.81 15.03 -29.06
C ASN A 301 2.38 13.79 -28.29
N TRP A 302 1.09 13.73 -28.01
CA TRP A 302 0.44 12.55 -27.47
C TRP A 302 -0.08 11.65 -28.60
N TYR A 303 0.00 10.36 -28.36
CA TYR A 303 -0.51 9.29 -29.23
C TYR A 303 -1.37 8.36 -28.39
N LYS A 304 -2.48 7.92 -28.95
CA LYS A 304 -3.30 6.83 -28.45
C LYS A 304 -2.84 5.55 -29.10
N LEU A 305 -2.41 4.59 -28.30
CA LEU A 305 -2.06 3.24 -28.71
C LEU A 305 -3.19 2.31 -28.30
N THR A 306 -3.71 1.52 -29.23
CA THR A 306 -4.70 0.46 -28.93
C THR A 306 -4.09 -0.88 -29.31
N ALA A 307 -3.94 -1.78 -28.33
CA ALA A 307 -3.34 -3.10 -28.58
C ALA A 307 -4.20 -3.90 -29.56
N LYS A 308 -3.57 -4.50 -30.57
CA LYS A 308 -4.25 -5.38 -31.52
C LYS A 308 -4.64 -6.69 -30.84
N SER A 309 -5.75 -7.29 -31.25
CA SER A 309 -6.30 -8.47 -30.60
C SER A 309 -5.39 -9.71 -30.64
N ASP A 310 -4.55 -9.81 -31.66
CA ASP A 310 -3.64 -10.93 -31.89
C ASP A 310 -2.38 -10.88 -30.97
N VAL A 311 -2.09 -9.75 -30.35
CA VAL A 311 -0.99 -9.61 -29.40
C VAL A 311 -1.43 -9.68 -27.92
N ILE A 312 -2.73 -9.84 -27.65
CA ILE A 312 -3.27 -9.93 -26.29
C ILE A 312 -3.33 -11.40 -25.86
N PRO A 313 -2.50 -11.83 -24.88
CA PRO A 313 -2.58 -13.18 -24.35
C PRO A 313 -3.90 -13.43 -23.60
N SER A 314 -4.25 -14.69 -23.44
CA SER A 314 -5.48 -15.09 -22.74
C SER A 314 -5.27 -15.41 -21.25
N ASP A 315 -4.03 -15.51 -20.80
CA ASP A 315 -3.71 -15.77 -19.40
C ASP A 315 -3.83 -14.51 -18.53
N VAL A 316 -4.06 -14.70 -17.24
CA VAL A 316 -4.37 -13.62 -16.29
C VAL A 316 -3.26 -12.57 -16.12
N ILE A 317 -2.02 -12.91 -16.39
CA ILE A 317 -0.87 -12.00 -16.31
C ILE A 317 -0.62 -11.33 -17.66
N GLY A 318 -0.58 -12.14 -18.74
CA GLY A 318 -0.25 -11.64 -20.08
C GLY A 318 -1.26 -10.61 -20.59
N GLN A 319 -2.54 -10.73 -20.20
CA GLN A 319 -3.57 -9.79 -20.61
C GLN A 319 -3.54 -8.42 -19.91
N LEU A 320 -2.74 -8.26 -18.85
CA LEU A 320 -2.59 -6.96 -18.16
C LEU A 320 -1.92 -5.94 -19.09
N ASP A 321 -2.39 -4.70 -19.08
CA ASP A 321 -1.88 -3.65 -19.95
C ASP A 321 -0.37 -3.43 -19.76
N VAL A 322 0.10 -3.52 -18.52
CA VAL A 322 1.53 -3.46 -18.19
C VAL A 322 2.34 -4.60 -18.79
N SER A 323 1.75 -5.81 -18.89
CA SER A 323 2.38 -6.98 -19.50
C SER A 323 2.43 -6.85 -21.03
N ILE A 324 1.38 -6.31 -21.63
CA ILE A 324 1.32 -6.04 -23.08
C ILE A 324 2.37 -4.97 -23.45
N LEU A 325 2.44 -3.86 -22.69
CA LEU A 325 3.48 -2.84 -22.91
C LEU A 325 4.88 -3.46 -22.79
N GLN A 326 5.11 -4.29 -21.77
CA GLN A 326 6.39 -4.97 -21.56
C GLN A 326 6.77 -5.85 -22.74
N SER A 327 5.88 -6.73 -23.18
CA SER A 327 6.16 -7.74 -24.21
C SER A 327 6.19 -7.17 -25.62
N GLN A 328 5.47 -6.07 -25.88
CA GLN A 328 5.34 -5.50 -27.24
C GLN A 328 6.20 -4.27 -27.49
N ILE A 329 6.60 -3.54 -26.44
CA ILE A 329 7.39 -2.31 -26.58
C ILE A 329 8.68 -2.35 -25.76
N LEU A 330 8.59 -2.54 -24.44
CA LEU A 330 9.77 -2.38 -23.56
C LEU A 330 10.86 -3.39 -23.87
N THR A 331 10.50 -4.66 -24.01
CA THR A 331 11.47 -5.72 -24.34
C THR A 331 11.92 -5.68 -25.78
N PRO A 332 11.05 -5.76 -26.82
CA PRO A 332 11.49 -5.90 -28.20
C PRO A 332 12.08 -4.63 -28.82
N ILE A 333 11.66 -3.44 -28.36
CA ILE A 333 12.09 -2.17 -28.97
C ILE A 333 13.23 -1.54 -28.16
N PHE A 334 13.11 -1.50 -26.82
CA PHE A 334 14.10 -0.87 -25.95
C PHE A 334 15.09 -1.83 -25.30
N GLY A 335 14.88 -3.16 -25.43
CA GLY A 335 15.73 -4.16 -24.80
C GLY A 335 15.68 -4.12 -23.25
N ILE A 336 14.55 -3.68 -22.70
CA ILE A 336 14.31 -3.64 -21.24
C ILE A 336 13.62 -4.93 -20.84
N GLU A 337 14.39 -5.88 -20.28
CA GLU A 337 13.87 -7.20 -19.91
C GLU A 337 13.38 -7.26 -18.45
N ASP A 338 14.14 -6.70 -17.51
CA ASP A 338 13.77 -6.66 -16.08
C ASP A 338 13.65 -5.22 -15.58
N ILE A 339 12.43 -4.72 -15.55
CA ILE A 339 12.10 -3.36 -15.12
C ILE A 339 12.46 -3.05 -13.65
N ARG A 340 12.79 -4.06 -12.83
CA ARG A 340 13.22 -3.87 -11.43
C ARG A 340 14.69 -3.45 -11.32
N ARG A 341 15.47 -3.74 -12.34
CA ARG A 341 16.95 -3.58 -12.35
C ARG A 341 17.45 -2.65 -13.42
N ASP A 342 16.63 -2.38 -14.44
CA ASP A 342 17.02 -1.54 -15.56
C ASP A 342 16.84 -0.06 -15.18
N ASN A 343 17.93 0.70 -15.22
CA ASN A 343 17.95 2.12 -14.88
C ASN A 343 17.54 3.05 -16.05
N ARG A 344 17.15 2.48 -17.20
CA ARG A 344 16.66 3.22 -18.36
C ARG A 344 15.15 3.44 -18.31
N ILE A 345 14.45 2.85 -17.33
CA ILE A 345 13.03 3.02 -17.09
C ILE A 345 12.78 3.52 -15.69
N ASP A 346 11.89 4.52 -15.55
CA ASP A 346 11.38 5.01 -14.29
C ASP A 346 9.85 4.94 -14.26
N PHE A 347 9.29 5.10 -13.06
CA PHE A 347 7.86 4.93 -12.81
C PHE A 347 7.27 6.19 -12.18
N VAL A 348 6.08 6.57 -12.66
CA VAL A 348 5.36 7.76 -12.21
C VAL A 348 3.96 7.34 -11.75
N GLY A 349 3.68 7.44 -10.46
CA GLY A 349 2.33 7.15 -9.92
C GLY A 349 1.30 8.14 -10.45
N GLY A 350 0.09 7.65 -10.74
CA GLY A 350 -0.99 8.42 -11.36
C GLY A 350 -1.40 9.68 -10.61
N ILE A 351 -1.17 9.72 -9.29
CA ILE A 351 -1.40 10.91 -8.46
C ILE A 351 -0.62 12.15 -8.92
N ARG A 352 0.49 11.97 -9.65
CA ARG A 352 1.28 13.08 -10.20
C ARG A 352 0.71 13.65 -11.49
N GLY A 353 -0.30 13.00 -12.06
CA GLY A 353 -0.94 13.42 -13.30
C GLY A 353 -0.10 13.23 -14.56
N LEU A 354 -0.72 13.45 -15.72
CA LEU A 354 -0.06 13.31 -17.04
C LEU A 354 0.92 14.44 -17.33
N GLU A 355 0.78 15.58 -16.66
CA GLU A 355 1.68 16.73 -16.80
C GLU A 355 3.11 16.38 -16.37
N GLU A 356 3.26 15.51 -15.38
CA GLU A 356 4.59 15.04 -14.96
C GLU A 356 5.26 14.20 -16.05
N LEU A 357 4.51 13.39 -16.79
CA LEU A 357 5.02 12.64 -17.93
C LEU A 357 5.53 13.58 -19.03
N THR A 358 4.72 14.57 -19.38
CA THR A 358 5.09 15.61 -20.35
C THR A 358 6.36 16.35 -19.89
N ARG A 359 6.42 16.78 -18.64
CA ARG A 359 7.57 17.49 -18.06
C ARG A 359 8.87 16.68 -18.14
N LEU A 360 8.81 15.39 -17.82
CA LEU A 360 9.98 14.49 -17.82
C LEU A 360 10.56 14.25 -19.22
N VAL A 361 9.71 14.25 -20.24
CA VAL A 361 10.16 14.13 -21.63
C VAL A 361 10.64 15.47 -22.17
N ASP A 362 9.90 16.55 -21.95
CA ASP A 362 10.24 17.88 -22.49
C ASP A 362 11.52 18.47 -21.89
N ASN A 363 11.85 18.15 -20.64
CA ASN A 363 13.10 18.57 -20.02
C ASN A 363 14.32 17.71 -20.43
N GLY A 364 14.11 16.68 -21.24
CA GLY A 364 15.16 15.79 -21.74
C GLY A 364 15.64 14.72 -20.75
N SER A 365 14.98 14.57 -19.58
CA SER A 365 15.31 13.49 -18.63
C SER A 365 14.97 12.12 -19.22
N HIS A 366 13.90 12.05 -20.01
CA HIS A 366 13.40 10.84 -20.66
C HIS A 366 13.07 11.11 -22.13
N SER A 367 13.06 10.07 -22.93
CA SER A 367 12.83 10.16 -24.37
C SER A 367 11.37 9.93 -24.75
N VAL A 368 10.64 9.15 -23.96
CA VAL A 368 9.25 8.78 -24.18
C VAL A 368 8.57 8.45 -22.87
N ALA A 369 7.29 8.74 -22.78
CA ALA A 369 6.45 8.38 -21.63
C ALA A 369 5.24 7.57 -22.09
N PHE A 370 4.78 6.66 -21.20
CA PHE A 370 3.62 5.82 -21.40
C PHE A 370 2.65 6.00 -20.23
N ALA A 371 1.48 6.55 -20.51
CA ALA A 371 0.35 6.62 -19.62
C ALA A 371 -0.44 5.29 -19.69
N MET A 372 -0.59 4.63 -18.57
CA MET A 372 -1.21 3.31 -18.49
C MET A 372 -2.69 3.41 -18.12
N PHE A 373 -3.48 2.47 -18.59
CA PHE A 373 -4.76 2.19 -17.96
C PHE A 373 -4.51 1.37 -16.68
N PRO A 374 -5.06 1.77 -15.52
CA PRO A 374 -4.85 1.03 -14.29
C PRO A 374 -5.50 -0.37 -14.35
N PRO A 375 -4.90 -1.40 -13.74
CA PRO A 375 -5.58 -2.67 -13.56
C PRO A 375 -6.80 -2.48 -12.67
N THR A 376 -7.82 -3.29 -12.88
CA THR A 376 -9.03 -3.29 -12.06
C THR A 376 -8.81 -4.09 -10.76
N MET A 377 -9.71 -3.91 -9.79
CA MET A 377 -9.71 -4.77 -8.59
C MET A 377 -9.93 -6.24 -8.98
N ASP A 378 -10.78 -6.53 -9.97
CA ASP A 378 -10.97 -7.90 -10.48
C ASP A 378 -9.70 -8.50 -11.08
N ASP A 379 -8.87 -7.72 -11.79
CA ASP A 379 -7.57 -8.18 -12.27
C ASP A 379 -6.64 -8.55 -11.11
N LEU A 380 -6.54 -7.71 -10.08
CA LEU A 380 -5.71 -7.96 -8.90
C LEU A 380 -6.17 -9.23 -8.17
N LEU A 381 -7.47 -9.31 -7.85
CA LEU A 381 -8.03 -10.45 -7.15
C LEU A 381 -7.91 -11.73 -7.98
N GLY A 382 -8.14 -11.65 -9.29
CA GLY A 382 -8.00 -12.78 -10.21
C GLY A 382 -6.57 -13.33 -10.28
N VAL A 383 -5.57 -12.45 -10.35
CA VAL A 383 -4.14 -12.83 -10.30
C VAL A 383 -3.80 -13.51 -8.96
N ALA A 384 -4.23 -12.91 -7.84
CA ALA A 384 -3.99 -13.48 -6.52
C ALA A 384 -4.73 -14.81 -6.29
N ASP A 385 -5.94 -14.97 -6.85
CA ASP A 385 -6.72 -16.22 -6.82
C ASP A 385 -6.04 -17.34 -7.63
N ALA A 386 -5.38 -16.98 -8.74
CA ALA A 386 -4.59 -17.90 -9.54
C ALA A 386 -3.23 -18.28 -8.89
N ALA A 387 -2.91 -17.70 -7.73
CA ALA A 387 -1.61 -17.81 -7.06
C ALA A 387 -0.43 -17.34 -7.95
N GLU A 388 -0.73 -16.37 -8.83
CA GLU A 388 0.24 -15.74 -9.72
C GLU A 388 0.70 -14.39 -9.15
N ILE A 389 1.74 -13.82 -9.76
CA ILE A 389 2.36 -12.55 -9.34
C ILE A 389 2.24 -11.53 -10.46
N MET A 390 1.73 -10.35 -10.13
CA MET A 390 1.69 -9.23 -11.05
C MET A 390 3.10 -8.74 -11.41
N PRO A 391 3.30 -8.21 -12.61
CA PRO A 391 4.53 -7.48 -12.93
C PRO A 391 4.78 -6.37 -11.89
N PRO A 392 6.05 -6.07 -11.57
CA PRO A 392 6.35 -5.02 -10.61
C PRO A 392 5.79 -3.67 -11.05
N LYS A 393 5.39 -2.84 -10.08
CA LYS A 393 4.83 -1.52 -10.35
C LYS A 393 3.56 -1.57 -11.21
N SER A 394 2.66 -2.51 -10.91
CA SER A 394 1.36 -2.65 -11.56
C SER A 394 0.25 -1.90 -10.84
N THR A 395 0.31 -1.83 -9.51
CA THR A 395 -0.76 -1.27 -8.67
C THR A 395 -0.26 -0.06 -7.88
N TRP A 396 -1.12 0.95 -7.75
CA TRP A 396 -0.90 2.11 -6.90
C TRP A 396 -2.22 2.45 -6.19
N PHE A 397 -2.25 2.27 -4.88
CA PHE A 397 -3.43 2.60 -4.07
C PHE A 397 -3.29 3.96 -3.41
N GLU A 398 -4.32 4.79 -3.54
CA GLU A 398 -4.51 6.04 -2.82
C GLU A 398 -5.95 6.13 -2.25
N PRO A 399 -6.12 6.85 -1.15
CA PRO A 399 -5.10 7.45 -0.29
C PRO A 399 -4.30 6.41 0.50
N LYS A 400 -3.07 6.77 0.88
CA LYS A 400 -2.23 5.89 1.72
C LYS A 400 -2.77 5.84 3.15
N LEU A 401 -2.72 4.66 3.76
CA LEU A 401 -2.99 4.51 5.20
C LEU A 401 -1.89 5.21 5.99
N LEU A 402 -2.28 6.03 6.96
CA LEU A 402 -1.31 6.69 7.84
C LEU A 402 -0.79 5.73 8.91
N SER A 403 0.50 5.85 9.22
CA SER A 403 1.14 5.25 10.38
C SER A 403 0.84 6.07 11.64
N GLY A 404 0.88 5.45 12.79
CA GLY A 404 0.78 6.11 14.09
C GLY A 404 -0.63 6.32 14.62
N LEU A 405 -1.67 6.06 13.84
CA LEU A 405 -3.07 6.08 14.34
C LEU A 405 -3.41 4.83 15.14
N PHE A 406 -2.75 3.72 14.83
CA PHE A 406 -2.92 2.43 15.50
C PHE A 406 -1.56 1.74 15.57
N VAL A 407 -1.25 1.19 16.73
CA VAL A 407 -0.10 0.32 16.96
C VAL A 407 -0.61 -0.93 17.68
N HIS A 408 -0.17 -2.09 17.23
CA HIS A 408 -0.50 -3.37 17.83
C HIS A 408 0.74 -3.92 18.54
N ASP A 409 0.69 -3.98 19.88
CA ASP A 409 1.72 -4.55 20.72
C ASP A 409 1.70 -6.08 20.63
N LEU A 410 2.85 -6.71 20.44
CA LEU A 410 2.96 -8.17 20.36
C LEU A 410 2.98 -8.84 21.75
N GLU A 411 3.11 -8.04 22.82
CA GLU A 411 3.09 -8.48 24.23
C GLU A 411 4.07 -9.63 24.50
N SER A 412 5.24 -9.63 23.82
CA SER A 412 6.19 -10.73 23.93
C SER A 412 7.42 -10.38 24.80
N LYS A 413 7.49 -9.16 25.33
CA LYS A 413 8.57 -8.68 26.23
C LYS A 413 8.07 -8.36 27.61
#